data_b8e3183d903e7d743b86c44f8ccd7d8e
#
_entry.id   b8e3183d903e7d743b86c44f8ccd7d8e
#
_cell.length_a   1.000
_cell.length_b   1.000
_cell.length_c   1.000
_cell.angle_alpha   90.00
_cell.angle_beta   90.00
_cell.angle_gamma   90.00
#
_symmetry.space_group_name_H-M   'P 1'
#
loop_
_entity.id
_entity.type
_entity.pdbx_description
1 polymer ?
#
loop_
_entity_poly.entity_id
_entity_poly.type
_entity_poly.pdbx_seq_one_letter_code
_entity_poly.pdbx_strand_id
1 'polypeptide(L)'
;FLHFVIGFVLLFVLFSSVGVTSLTNKVERVSECIPQTATEVCSAKSVPSPAKNVGIVAGDKIVKVNGISYKEWNDVVTVIRASAGKQLDITVDRNGSLINLLVTPAARDLDGEKIGVLGVVNEIGTITYGPVTALGKATRFTGEILQNSITSLISLPSKIPDLINQTFGNQERDPEGLVGVVGVARVSGETAETKALTTREKIATFILIVASLNLFVGMFNLLPLLPLDGGHMAVAVAD
;
A
#
# COMPACT_ATOMS: atom_id res chain seq x y z
N PHE A 1 20.68 2.57 -17.98
CA PHE A 1 19.40 2.49 -18.71
C PHE A 1 18.73 1.14 -18.56
N LEU A 2 19.46 0.02 -18.75
CA LEU A 2 18.91 -1.34 -18.70
C LEU A 2 18.18 -1.64 -17.37
N HIS A 3 18.72 -1.22 -16.24
CA HIS A 3 18.12 -1.41 -14.92
C HIS A 3 16.73 -0.78 -14.80
N PHE A 4 16.50 0.40 -15.39
CA PHE A 4 15.17 1.02 -15.41
C PHE A 4 14.18 0.21 -16.24
N VAL A 5 14.61 -0.30 -17.39
CA VAL A 5 13.76 -1.15 -18.25
C VAL A 5 13.38 -2.44 -17.52
N ILE A 6 14.37 -3.12 -16.92
CA ILE A 6 14.11 -4.36 -16.16
C ILE A 6 13.17 -4.10 -14.99
N GLY A 7 13.46 -3.09 -14.17
CA GLY A 7 12.60 -2.74 -13.03
C GLY A 7 11.17 -2.43 -13.44
N PHE A 8 11.01 -1.63 -14.50
CA PHE A 8 9.69 -1.28 -15.03
C PHE A 8 8.93 -2.49 -15.58
N VAL A 9 9.59 -3.35 -16.36
CA VAL A 9 8.97 -4.57 -16.90
C VAL A 9 8.54 -5.51 -15.78
N LEU A 10 9.37 -5.69 -14.75
CA LEU A 10 9.01 -6.49 -13.58
C LEU A 10 7.79 -5.93 -12.85
N LEU A 11 7.70 -4.62 -12.66
CA LEU A 11 6.51 -3.97 -12.09
C LEU A 11 5.27 -4.15 -12.96
N PHE A 12 5.42 -4.01 -14.28
CA PHE A 12 4.31 -4.26 -15.20
C PHE A 12 3.79 -5.69 -15.11
N VAL A 13 4.69 -6.68 -15.10
CA VAL A 13 4.32 -8.11 -14.93
C VAL A 13 3.69 -8.35 -13.55
N LEU A 14 4.22 -7.72 -12.51
CA LEU A 14 3.66 -7.78 -11.16
C LEU A 14 2.20 -7.31 -11.17
N PHE A 15 1.93 -6.12 -11.66
CA PHE A 15 0.58 -5.55 -11.65
C PHE A 15 -0.39 -6.24 -12.61
N SER A 16 0.09 -6.72 -13.78
CA SER A 16 -0.79 -7.31 -14.81
C SER A 16 -1.08 -8.79 -14.61
N SER A 17 -0.13 -9.56 -14.08
CA SER A 17 -0.19 -11.03 -14.10
C SER A 17 -0.09 -11.66 -12.72
N VAL A 18 0.91 -11.27 -11.93
CA VAL A 18 1.12 -11.84 -10.59
C VAL A 18 0.12 -11.27 -9.60
N GLY A 19 -0.08 -9.96 -9.62
CA GLY A 19 -0.93 -9.21 -8.72
C GLY A 19 -0.21 -8.75 -7.45
N VAL A 20 -0.84 -7.84 -6.76
CA VAL A 20 -0.37 -7.28 -5.49
C VAL A 20 -1.38 -7.54 -4.40
N THR A 21 -0.89 -7.79 -3.19
CA THR A 21 -1.72 -7.93 -2.00
C THR A 21 -2.31 -6.57 -1.63
N SER A 22 -3.62 -6.49 -1.51
CA SER A 22 -4.33 -5.27 -1.16
C SER A 22 -5.66 -5.59 -0.48
N LEU A 23 -6.24 -4.59 0.16
CA LEU A 23 -7.63 -4.67 0.63
C LEU A 23 -8.56 -4.75 -0.58
N THR A 24 -9.42 -5.74 -0.60
CA THR A 24 -10.44 -5.93 -1.65
C THR A 24 -11.74 -5.22 -1.27
N ASN A 25 -12.65 -5.08 -2.23
CA ASN A 25 -14.00 -4.56 -1.95
C ASN A 25 -14.90 -5.59 -1.26
N LYS A 26 -14.39 -6.77 -0.88
CA LYS A 26 -15.14 -7.80 -0.19
C LYS A 26 -15.02 -7.61 1.33
N VAL A 27 -16.15 -7.67 2.00
CA VAL A 27 -16.24 -7.55 3.45
C VAL A 27 -15.87 -8.87 4.10
N GLU A 28 -14.80 -8.88 4.89
CA GLU A 28 -14.40 -10.03 5.72
C GLU A 28 -15.27 -10.13 6.95
N ARG A 29 -15.47 -9.01 7.64
CA ARG A 29 -16.32 -8.93 8.84
C ARG A 29 -16.90 -7.54 9.02
N VAL A 30 -18.01 -7.46 9.75
CA VAL A 30 -18.65 -6.22 10.16
C VAL A 30 -18.44 -6.02 11.65
N SER A 31 -17.99 -4.85 12.04
CA SER A 31 -17.79 -4.48 13.45
C SER A 31 -19.14 -4.28 14.15
N GLU A 32 -19.20 -4.56 15.45
CA GLU A 32 -20.39 -4.31 16.26
C GLU A 32 -20.60 -2.81 16.50
N CYS A 33 -19.53 -2.07 16.67
CA CYS A 33 -19.54 -0.64 16.95
C CYS A 33 -18.38 0.06 16.21
N ILE A 34 -18.37 1.39 16.27
CA ILE A 34 -17.26 2.24 15.81
C ILE A 34 -16.46 2.69 17.03
N PRO A 35 -15.26 2.11 17.30
CA PRO A 35 -14.39 2.57 18.37
C PRO A 35 -13.93 4.03 18.09
N GLN A 36 -13.97 4.87 19.11
CA GLN A 36 -13.48 6.25 19.01
C GLN A 36 -11.97 6.34 19.23
N THR A 37 -11.38 5.36 19.94
CA THR A 37 -9.95 5.21 20.16
C THR A 37 -9.47 3.82 19.74
N ALA A 38 -8.17 3.64 19.54
CA ALA A 38 -7.59 2.34 19.13
C ALA A 38 -7.76 1.23 20.18
N THR A 39 -7.90 1.60 21.46
CA THR A 39 -8.01 0.68 22.60
C THR A 39 -9.46 0.48 23.07
N GLU A 40 -10.42 1.19 22.50
CA GLU A 40 -11.83 1.10 22.91
C GLU A 40 -12.42 -0.25 22.49
N VAL A 41 -13.00 -0.94 23.47
CA VAL A 41 -13.81 -2.15 23.23
C VAL A 41 -15.28 -1.74 23.13
N CYS A 42 -16.02 -2.36 22.24
CA CYS A 42 -17.45 -2.13 22.07
C CYS A 42 -18.22 -2.33 23.39
N SER A 43 -19.01 -1.34 23.73
CA SER A 43 -19.88 -1.33 24.90
C SER A 43 -21.27 -0.81 24.52
N ALA A 44 -22.24 -0.88 25.44
CA ALA A 44 -23.57 -0.33 25.20
C ALA A 44 -23.60 1.19 24.95
N LYS A 45 -22.51 1.90 25.26
CA LYS A 45 -22.35 3.35 25.01
C LYS A 45 -21.60 3.67 23.72
N SER A 46 -21.03 2.67 23.06
CA SER A 46 -20.28 2.87 21.82
C SER A 46 -21.23 3.17 20.65
N VAL A 47 -20.76 3.95 19.67
CA VAL A 47 -21.54 4.25 18.46
C VAL A 47 -21.78 2.94 17.69
N PRO A 48 -23.05 2.55 17.42
CA PRO A 48 -23.34 1.33 16.66
C PRO A 48 -22.73 1.38 15.25
N SER A 49 -22.34 0.22 14.72
CA SER A 49 -21.81 0.12 13.35
C SER A 49 -22.89 0.45 12.32
N PRO A 50 -22.73 1.49 11.49
CA PRO A 50 -23.67 1.80 10.41
C PRO A 50 -23.86 0.64 9.44
N ALA A 51 -22.78 -0.06 9.10
CA ALA A 51 -22.82 -1.22 8.20
C ALA A 51 -23.70 -2.35 8.77
N LYS A 52 -23.58 -2.63 10.06
CA LYS A 52 -24.41 -3.65 10.75
C LYS A 52 -25.87 -3.24 10.75
N ASN A 53 -26.17 -1.97 11.04
CA ASN A 53 -27.54 -1.47 11.13
C ASN A 53 -28.31 -1.58 9.80
N VAL A 54 -27.62 -1.44 8.66
CA VAL A 54 -28.26 -1.58 7.34
C VAL A 54 -28.18 -2.99 6.76
N GLY A 55 -27.61 -3.94 7.50
CA GLY A 55 -27.57 -5.34 7.12
C GLY A 55 -26.45 -5.70 6.13
N ILE A 56 -25.34 -4.98 6.12
CA ILE A 56 -24.10 -5.44 5.46
C ILE A 56 -23.57 -6.62 6.26
N VAL A 57 -23.17 -7.70 5.61
CA VAL A 57 -22.68 -8.92 6.23
C VAL A 57 -21.32 -9.34 5.64
N ALA A 58 -20.64 -10.25 6.36
CA ALA A 58 -19.43 -10.88 5.84
C ALA A 58 -19.71 -11.61 4.52
N GLY A 59 -18.81 -11.47 3.54
CA GLY A 59 -18.95 -12.01 2.20
C GLY A 59 -19.55 -11.03 1.19
N ASP A 60 -20.19 -9.93 1.60
CA ASP A 60 -20.68 -8.90 0.70
C ASP A 60 -19.51 -8.26 -0.06
N LYS A 61 -19.69 -8.01 -1.35
CA LYS A 61 -18.74 -7.24 -2.16
C LYS A 61 -19.34 -5.89 -2.48
N ILE A 62 -18.74 -4.81 -2.01
CA ILE A 62 -19.15 -3.44 -2.35
C ILE A 62 -18.80 -3.17 -3.81
N VAL A 63 -19.81 -2.97 -4.67
CA VAL A 63 -19.63 -2.80 -6.12
C VAL A 63 -19.88 -1.38 -6.59
N LYS A 64 -20.75 -0.62 -5.89
CA LYS A 64 -21.02 0.79 -6.20
C LYS A 64 -21.23 1.60 -4.93
N VAL A 65 -20.89 2.88 -5.00
CA VAL A 65 -21.27 3.90 -4.01
C VAL A 65 -21.83 5.10 -4.77
N ASN A 66 -23.05 5.52 -4.43
CA ASN A 66 -23.79 6.56 -5.12
C ASN A 66 -23.89 6.33 -6.65
N GLY A 67 -24.13 5.08 -7.06
CA GLY A 67 -24.23 4.68 -8.47
C GLY A 67 -22.88 4.54 -9.21
N ILE A 68 -21.77 4.99 -8.62
CA ILE A 68 -20.43 4.93 -9.22
C ILE A 68 -19.76 3.61 -8.82
N SER A 69 -19.21 2.89 -9.81
CA SER A 69 -18.46 1.64 -9.56
C SER A 69 -16.99 1.93 -9.29
N TYR A 70 -16.48 1.38 -8.20
CA TYR A 70 -15.08 1.51 -7.78
C TYR A 70 -14.38 0.15 -7.86
N LYS A 71 -13.19 0.12 -8.45
CA LYS A 71 -12.37 -1.09 -8.56
C LYS A 71 -11.47 -1.29 -7.34
N GLU A 72 -11.03 -0.21 -6.72
CA GLU A 72 -10.10 -0.23 -5.61
C GLU A 72 -10.80 0.17 -4.32
N TRP A 73 -10.48 -0.54 -3.23
CA TRP A 73 -11.06 -0.24 -1.93
C TRP A 73 -10.70 1.17 -1.42
N ASN A 74 -9.50 1.66 -1.73
CA ASN A 74 -9.07 2.99 -1.32
C ASN A 74 -9.97 4.12 -1.89
N ASP A 75 -10.48 3.94 -3.11
CA ASP A 75 -11.40 4.91 -3.72
C ASP A 75 -12.74 4.91 -2.95
N VAL A 76 -13.24 3.72 -2.59
CA VAL A 76 -14.45 3.55 -1.76
C VAL A 76 -14.25 4.22 -0.39
N VAL A 77 -13.10 3.99 0.25
CA VAL A 77 -12.73 4.59 1.55
C VAL A 77 -12.73 6.11 1.46
N THR A 78 -12.21 6.68 0.38
CA THR A 78 -12.16 8.14 0.19
C THR A 78 -13.56 8.74 0.19
N VAL A 79 -14.52 8.12 -0.51
CA VAL A 79 -15.91 8.56 -0.54
C VAL A 79 -16.59 8.40 0.82
N ILE A 80 -16.37 7.27 1.50
CA ILE A 80 -16.94 7.01 2.83
C ILE A 80 -16.43 8.06 3.83
N ARG A 81 -15.11 8.30 3.86
CA ARG A 81 -14.48 9.28 4.78
C ARG A 81 -15.03 10.69 4.58
N ALA A 82 -15.21 11.12 3.33
CA ALA A 82 -15.76 12.45 2.98
C ALA A 82 -17.26 12.59 3.30
N SER A 83 -17.95 11.50 3.66
CA SER A 83 -19.40 11.45 3.84
C SER A 83 -19.83 11.23 5.30
N ALA A 84 -19.06 11.76 6.26
CA ALA A 84 -19.44 11.70 7.68
C ALA A 84 -20.83 12.33 7.90
N GLY A 85 -21.78 11.55 8.45
CA GLY A 85 -23.15 11.99 8.70
C GLY A 85 -24.02 12.21 7.46
N LYS A 86 -23.51 11.94 6.25
CA LYS A 86 -24.27 12.05 4.99
C LYS A 86 -24.67 10.67 4.48
N GLN A 87 -25.91 10.53 4.03
CA GLN A 87 -26.40 9.26 3.50
C GLN A 87 -25.72 8.91 2.18
N LEU A 88 -25.27 7.65 2.08
CA LEU A 88 -24.71 7.02 0.89
C LEU A 88 -25.63 5.89 0.41
N ASP A 89 -25.77 5.75 -0.90
CA ASP A 89 -26.35 4.57 -1.55
C ASP A 89 -25.22 3.59 -1.87
N ILE A 90 -25.16 2.46 -1.16
CA ILE A 90 -24.16 1.43 -1.37
C ILE A 90 -24.81 0.21 -2.00
N THR A 91 -24.35 -0.16 -3.19
CA THR A 91 -24.73 -1.43 -3.82
C THR A 91 -23.70 -2.50 -3.46
N VAL A 92 -24.18 -3.58 -2.85
CA VAL A 92 -23.38 -4.79 -2.57
C VAL A 92 -23.81 -5.94 -3.47
N ASP A 93 -22.85 -6.76 -3.86
CA ASP A 93 -23.08 -8.07 -4.47
C ASP A 93 -23.01 -9.12 -3.37
N ARG A 94 -24.12 -9.76 -3.12
CA ARG A 94 -24.28 -10.87 -2.16
C ARG A 94 -24.61 -12.13 -2.92
N ASN A 95 -23.63 -12.99 -3.12
CA ASN A 95 -23.78 -14.27 -3.85
C ASN A 95 -24.41 -14.11 -5.24
N GLY A 96 -24.00 -13.08 -6.02
CA GLY A 96 -24.52 -12.78 -7.34
C GLY A 96 -25.78 -11.91 -7.38
N SER A 97 -26.36 -11.56 -6.22
CA SER A 97 -27.53 -10.69 -6.11
C SER A 97 -27.09 -9.27 -5.71
N LEU A 98 -27.49 -8.27 -6.48
CA LEU A 98 -27.23 -6.87 -6.17
C LEU A 98 -28.28 -6.34 -5.20
N ILE A 99 -27.81 -5.82 -4.06
CA ILE A 99 -28.64 -5.25 -3.00
C ILE A 99 -28.22 -3.80 -2.78
N ASN A 100 -29.17 -2.88 -2.84
CA ASN A 100 -28.94 -1.46 -2.54
C ASN A 100 -29.27 -1.18 -1.07
N LEU A 101 -28.34 -0.56 -0.36
CA LEU A 101 -28.41 -0.25 1.04
C LEU A 101 -28.12 1.25 1.26
N LEU A 102 -29.06 1.93 1.92
CA LEU A 102 -28.86 3.34 2.29
C LEU A 102 -28.20 3.38 3.66
N VAL A 103 -26.98 3.87 3.73
CA VAL A 103 -26.18 3.91 4.95
C VAL A 103 -25.66 5.32 5.22
N THR A 104 -25.69 5.74 6.47
CA THR A 104 -25.09 7.01 6.91
C THR A 104 -23.81 6.68 7.71
N PRO A 105 -22.61 6.96 7.16
CA PRO A 105 -21.36 6.74 7.88
C PRO A 105 -21.34 7.51 9.19
N ALA A 106 -20.95 6.85 10.28
CA ALA A 106 -20.77 7.52 11.57
C ALA A 106 -19.58 8.47 11.51
N ALA A 107 -19.71 9.63 12.13
CA ALA A 107 -18.59 10.57 12.26
C ALA A 107 -17.61 10.04 13.34
N ARG A 108 -16.34 10.00 13.01
CA ARG A 108 -15.23 9.73 13.94
C ARG A 108 -14.20 10.85 13.81
N ASP A 109 -13.68 11.32 14.93
CA ASP A 109 -12.57 12.25 14.94
C ASP A 109 -11.25 11.47 14.77
N LEU A 110 -10.45 11.88 13.81
CA LEU A 110 -9.12 11.35 13.56
C LEU A 110 -8.18 12.54 13.39
N ASP A 111 -7.34 12.78 14.38
CA ASP A 111 -6.36 13.88 14.40
C ASP A 111 -6.99 15.28 14.13
N GLY A 112 -8.20 15.51 14.66
CA GLY A 112 -8.95 16.76 14.48
C GLY A 112 -9.77 16.85 13.19
N GLU A 113 -9.71 15.83 12.33
CA GLU A 113 -10.55 15.72 11.14
C GLU A 113 -11.73 14.78 11.38
N LYS A 114 -12.94 15.22 11.05
CA LYS A 114 -14.14 14.38 11.11
C LYS A 114 -14.26 13.54 9.86
N ILE A 115 -14.05 12.25 9.98
CA ILE A 115 -14.18 11.28 8.90
C ILE A 115 -15.40 10.38 9.08
N GLY A 116 -15.97 9.92 7.95
CA GLY A 116 -17.03 8.92 7.93
C GLY A 116 -16.47 7.52 8.10
N VAL A 117 -17.15 6.68 8.90
CA VAL A 117 -16.80 5.28 9.12
C VAL A 117 -18.02 4.39 9.04
N LEU A 118 -17.93 3.25 8.34
CA LEU A 118 -19.02 2.28 8.21
C LEU A 118 -18.94 1.13 9.22
N GLY A 119 -17.76 0.77 9.67
CA GLY A 119 -17.53 -0.40 10.52
C GLY A 119 -17.45 -1.70 9.76
N VAL A 120 -16.84 -1.69 8.57
CA VAL A 120 -16.47 -2.88 7.79
C VAL A 120 -14.96 -3.12 7.87
N VAL A 121 -14.58 -4.39 7.93
CA VAL A 121 -13.22 -4.85 7.75
C VAL A 121 -13.19 -5.64 6.44
N ASN A 122 -12.28 -5.29 5.56
CA ASN A 122 -12.20 -5.87 4.23
C ASN A 122 -11.23 -7.03 4.17
N GLU A 123 -11.56 -7.97 3.30
CA GLU A 123 -10.69 -9.11 2.99
C GLU A 123 -9.41 -8.61 2.30
N ILE A 124 -8.27 -9.12 2.76
CA ILE A 124 -6.99 -8.95 2.08
C ILE A 124 -6.90 -10.00 0.98
N GLY A 125 -6.63 -9.56 -0.24
CA GLY A 125 -6.55 -10.46 -1.37
C GLY A 125 -5.55 -9.97 -2.42
N THR A 126 -5.32 -10.81 -3.43
CA THR A 126 -4.44 -10.47 -4.56
C THR A 126 -5.26 -9.84 -5.68
N ILE A 127 -4.87 -8.63 -6.08
CA ILE A 127 -5.52 -7.86 -7.15
C ILE A 127 -4.58 -7.79 -8.35
N THR A 128 -5.11 -8.11 -9.54
CA THR A 128 -4.44 -7.89 -10.83
C THR A 128 -5.17 -6.81 -11.60
N TYR A 129 -4.45 -6.13 -12.48
CA TYR A 129 -4.97 -5.01 -13.28
C TYR A 129 -4.91 -5.34 -14.76
N GLY A 130 -5.86 -4.84 -15.55
CA GLY A 130 -5.76 -4.91 -17.00
C GLY A 130 -4.52 -4.17 -17.53
N PRO A 131 -4.04 -4.50 -18.75
CA PRO A 131 -2.73 -4.02 -19.25
C PRO A 131 -2.56 -2.50 -19.19
N VAL A 132 -3.57 -1.73 -19.56
CA VAL A 132 -3.51 -0.26 -19.54
C VAL A 132 -3.39 0.28 -18.11
N THR A 133 -4.17 -0.26 -17.19
CA THR A 133 -4.12 0.14 -15.77
C THR A 133 -2.80 -0.30 -15.13
N ALA A 134 -2.32 -1.51 -15.46
CA ALA A 134 -1.03 -2.02 -14.98
C ALA A 134 0.13 -1.16 -15.46
N LEU A 135 0.09 -0.68 -16.71
CA LEU A 135 1.09 0.25 -17.26
C LEU A 135 1.09 1.57 -16.46
N GLY A 136 -0.08 2.16 -16.23
CA GLY A 136 -0.21 3.38 -15.42
C GLY A 136 0.30 3.20 -13.99
N LYS A 137 -0.03 2.07 -13.35
CA LYS A 137 0.46 1.75 -12.00
C LYS A 137 1.98 1.52 -11.97
N ALA A 138 2.55 0.80 -12.95
CA ALA A 138 3.99 0.61 -13.06
C ALA A 138 4.73 1.95 -13.23
N THR A 139 4.21 2.85 -14.07
CA THR A 139 4.78 4.19 -14.27
C THR A 139 4.74 5.02 -12.99
N ARG A 140 3.58 5.07 -12.32
CA ARG A 140 3.41 5.80 -11.07
C ARG A 140 4.34 5.25 -9.98
N PHE A 141 4.34 3.95 -9.79
CA PHE A 141 5.15 3.29 -8.76
C PHE A 141 6.66 3.45 -9.02
N THR A 142 7.09 3.39 -10.29
CA THR A 142 8.47 3.71 -10.68
C THR A 142 8.82 5.15 -10.28
N GLY A 143 7.94 6.11 -10.56
CA GLY A 143 8.11 7.51 -10.17
C GLY A 143 8.23 7.69 -8.65
N GLU A 144 7.36 7.03 -7.89
CA GLU A 144 7.37 7.05 -6.42
C GLU A 144 8.68 6.45 -5.85
N ILE A 145 9.16 5.31 -6.38
CA ILE A 145 10.44 4.73 -5.97
C ILE A 145 11.59 5.70 -6.24
N LEU A 146 11.65 6.29 -7.43
CA LEU A 146 12.72 7.23 -7.79
C LEU A 146 12.69 8.48 -6.91
N GLN A 147 11.52 9.07 -6.70
CA GLN A 147 11.34 10.23 -5.83
C GLN A 147 11.78 9.92 -4.40
N ASN A 148 11.30 8.82 -3.83
CA ASN A 148 11.65 8.41 -2.47
C ASN A 148 13.14 8.09 -2.34
N SER A 149 13.75 7.50 -3.37
CA SER A 149 15.18 7.22 -3.40
C SER A 149 16.00 8.49 -3.42
N ILE A 150 15.64 9.51 -4.22
CA ILE A 150 16.29 10.81 -4.24
C ILE A 150 16.16 11.50 -2.88
N THR A 151 14.96 11.53 -2.30
CA THR A 151 14.71 12.12 -0.98
C THR A 151 15.55 11.43 0.11
N SER A 152 15.63 10.10 0.05
CA SER A 152 16.45 9.31 0.98
C SER A 152 17.94 9.64 0.84
N LEU A 153 18.45 9.78 -0.38
CA LEU A 153 19.85 10.17 -0.63
C LEU A 153 20.16 11.55 -0.08
N ILE A 154 19.30 12.53 -0.31
CA ILE A 154 19.46 13.90 0.20
C ILE A 154 19.45 13.91 1.73
N SER A 155 18.64 13.06 2.36
CA SER A 155 18.54 12.97 3.82
C SER A 155 19.61 12.10 4.48
N LEU A 156 20.41 11.35 3.71
CA LEU A 156 21.47 10.48 4.24
C LEU A 156 22.45 11.20 5.18
N PRO A 157 23.00 12.39 4.85
CA PRO A 157 23.95 13.05 5.73
C PRO A 157 23.41 13.36 7.14
N SER A 158 22.12 13.72 7.23
CA SER A 158 21.46 13.99 8.49
C SER A 158 21.18 12.74 9.33
N LYS A 159 21.12 11.56 8.71
CA LYS A 159 20.85 10.28 9.36
C LYS A 159 22.12 9.52 9.76
N ILE A 160 23.30 9.97 9.34
CA ILE A 160 24.59 9.32 9.69
C ILE A 160 24.79 9.21 11.20
N PRO A 161 24.55 10.25 12.03
CA PRO A 161 24.72 10.13 13.47
C PRO A 161 23.84 9.04 14.09
N ASP A 162 22.57 8.93 13.63
CA ASP A 162 21.63 7.93 14.12
C ASP A 162 22.07 6.51 13.71
N LEU A 163 22.58 6.33 12.49
CA LEU A 163 23.15 5.07 12.02
C LEU A 163 24.35 4.62 12.84
N ILE A 164 25.23 5.56 13.20
CA ILE A 164 26.38 5.27 14.06
C ILE A 164 25.92 4.85 15.44
N ASN A 165 24.95 5.57 16.03
CA ASN A 165 24.39 5.26 17.34
C ASN A 165 23.62 3.93 17.38
N GLN A 166 22.92 3.56 16.29
CA GLN A 166 22.22 2.27 16.15
C GLN A 166 23.19 1.10 15.86
N THR A 167 24.33 1.35 15.24
CA THR A 167 25.31 0.31 14.87
C THR A 167 26.29 0.04 15.99
N PHE A 168 26.76 1.06 16.70
CA PHE A 168 27.80 0.99 17.73
C PHE A 168 27.32 1.42 19.13
N GLY A 169 26.10 1.97 19.24
CA GLY A 169 25.46 2.34 20.49
C GLY A 169 24.41 1.33 20.95
N ASN A 170 23.76 1.62 22.09
CA ASN A 170 22.73 0.75 22.67
C ASN A 170 21.29 1.12 22.23
N GLN A 171 21.13 1.81 21.12
CA GLN A 171 19.79 2.14 20.61
C GLN A 171 19.22 0.96 19.82
N GLU A 172 17.94 0.67 20.04
CA GLU A 172 17.20 -0.31 19.22
C GLU A 172 17.16 0.16 17.74
N ARG A 173 17.30 -0.78 16.85
CA ARG A 173 17.29 -0.52 15.40
C ARG A 173 15.90 -0.06 14.98
N ASP A 174 15.83 1.09 14.32
CA ASP A 174 14.58 1.56 13.70
C ASP A 174 14.14 0.60 12.59
N PRO A 175 12.96 -0.04 12.71
CA PRO A 175 12.43 -0.95 11.69
C PRO A 175 12.18 -0.26 10.33
N GLU A 176 11.94 1.05 10.35
CA GLU A 176 11.72 1.89 9.15
C GLU A 176 13.02 2.55 8.67
N GLY A 177 14.15 2.25 9.33
CA GLY A 177 15.46 2.79 9.01
C GLY A 177 16.03 2.28 7.67
N LEU A 178 17.24 2.75 7.35
CA LEU A 178 17.93 2.34 6.12
C LEU A 178 18.22 0.83 6.13
N VAL A 179 17.65 0.13 5.15
CA VAL A 179 17.82 -1.31 4.95
C VAL A 179 18.98 -1.54 3.99
N GLY A 180 20.10 -2.04 4.50
CA GLY A 180 21.23 -2.43 3.68
C GLY A 180 21.05 -3.81 3.01
N VAL A 181 22.04 -4.27 2.24
CA VAL A 181 22.03 -5.56 1.52
C VAL A 181 21.71 -6.74 2.46
N VAL A 182 22.23 -6.72 3.67
CA VAL A 182 21.95 -7.75 4.71
C VAL A 182 20.47 -7.73 5.11
N GLY A 183 19.88 -6.53 5.24
CA GLY A 183 18.46 -6.39 5.54
C GLY A 183 17.57 -6.90 4.41
N VAL A 184 17.92 -6.61 3.15
CA VAL A 184 17.20 -7.16 1.97
C VAL A 184 17.28 -8.68 1.95
N ALA A 185 18.46 -9.27 2.20
CA ALA A 185 18.63 -10.72 2.28
C ALA A 185 17.78 -11.34 3.39
N ARG A 186 17.74 -10.70 4.57
CA ARG A 186 16.93 -11.13 5.70
C ARG A 186 15.42 -11.09 5.37
N VAL A 187 14.91 -9.97 4.86
CA VAL A 187 13.50 -9.85 4.47
C VAL A 187 13.12 -10.87 3.41
N SER A 188 14.02 -11.13 2.45
CA SER A 188 13.83 -12.16 1.43
C SER A 188 13.75 -13.56 2.04
N GLY A 189 14.63 -13.89 3.00
CA GLY A 189 14.60 -15.16 3.73
C GLY A 189 13.33 -15.33 4.55
N GLU A 190 12.97 -14.34 5.35
CA GLU A 190 11.74 -14.34 6.15
C GLU A 190 10.48 -14.47 5.27
N THR A 191 10.45 -13.82 4.10
CA THR A 191 9.37 -13.96 3.12
C THR A 191 9.29 -15.39 2.58
N ALA A 192 10.43 -16.02 2.29
CA ALA A 192 10.47 -17.38 1.77
C ALA A 192 9.97 -18.41 2.80
N GLU A 193 10.37 -18.25 4.06
CA GLU A 193 10.08 -19.20 5.15
C GLU A 193 8.69 -19.05 5.76
N THR A 194 8.10 -17.84 5.72
CA THR A 194 6.80 -17.60 6.35
C THR A 194 5.69 -18.48 5.75
N LYS A 195 4.90 -19.09 6.63
CA LYS A 195 3.70 -19.86 6.25
C LYS A 195 2.46 -18.98 6.12
N ALA A 196 2.55 -17.71 6.53
CA ALA A 196 1.44 -16.76 6.47
C ALA A 196 1.14 -16.29 5.04
N LEU A 197 2.13 -16.36 4.12
CA LEU A 197 1.99 -15.95 2.73
C LEU A 197 1.81 -17.14 1.80
N THR A 198 0.92 -17.01 0.85
CA THR A 198 0.77 -17.95 -0.27
C THR A 198 2.00 -17.90 -1.19
N THR A 199 2.22 -18.94 -1.98
CA THR A 199 3.31 -18.96 -2.99
C THR A 199 3.23 -17.75 -3.94
N ARG A 200 2.03 -17.34 -4.32
CA ARG A 200 1.81 -16.20 -5.21
C ARG A 200 2.25 -14.88 -4.57
N GLU A 201 1.92 -14.66 -3.31
CA GLU A 201 2.33 -13.48 -2.54
C GLU A 201 3.84 -13.44 -2.32
N LYS A 202 4.47 -14.58 -2.08
CA LYS A 202 5.93 -14.69 -2.02
C LYS A 202 6.57 -14.26 -3.33
N ILE A 203 6.09 -14.80 -4.46
CA ILE A 203 6.56 -14.43 -5.80
C ILE A 203 6.37 -12.92 -6.05
N ALA A 204 5.21 -12.37 -5.69
CA ALA A 204 4.93 -10.94 -5.82
C ALA A 204 5.93 -10.09 -5.02
N THR A 205 6.22 -10.47 -3.78
CA THR A 205 7.20 -9.80 -2.92
C THR A 205 8.61 -9.86 -3.52
N PHE A 206 9.03 -11.02 -4.02
CA PHE A 206 10.35 -11.17 -4.67
C PHE A 206 10.46 -10.31 -5.93
N ILE A 207 9.43 -10.30 -6.79
CA ILE A 207 9.41 -9.45 -7.98
C ILE A 207 9.52 -7.98 -7.56
N LEU A 208 8.78 -7.56 -6.54
CA LEU A 208 8.81 -6.19 -6.03
C LEU A 208 10.21 -5.81 -5.52
N ILE A 209 10.85 -6.68 -4.74
CA ILE A 209 12.22 -6.46 -4.24
C ILE A 209 13.20 -6.33 -5.41
N VAL A 210 13.17 -7.25 -6.37
CA VAL A 210 14.09 -7.22 -7.52
C VAL A 210 13.84 -6.00 -8.41
N ALA A 211 12.58 -5.62 -8.65
CA ALA A 211 12.23 -4.43 -9.40
C ALA A 211 12.75 -3.16 -8.71
N SER A 212 12.51 -3.03 -7.40
CA SER A 212 12.96 -1.89 -6.60
C SER A 212 14.49 -1.78 -6.57
N LEU A 213 15.20 -2.90 -6.40
CA LEU A 213 16.66 -2.92 -6.45
C LEU A 213 17.20 -2.49 -7.82
N ASN A 214 16.58 -2.97 -8.93
CA ASN A 214 16.99 -2.53 -10.26
C ASN A 214 16.81 -1.02 -10.44
N LEU A 215 15.66 -0.47 -10.06
CA LEU A 215 15.40 0.97 -10.17
C LEU A 215 16.38 1.78 -9.31
N PHE A 216 16.67 1.31 -8.10
CA PHE A 216 17.62 1.95 -7.19
C PHE A 216 19.05 1.92 -7.75
N VAL A 217 19.54 0.76 -8.22
CA VAL A 217 20.86 0.64 -8.86
C VAL A 217 20.93 1.48 -10.12
N GLY A 218 19.87 1.50 -10.94
CA GLY A 218 19.77 2.36 -12.11
C GLY A 218 19.94 3.84 -11.77
N MET A 219 19.29 4.28 -10.70
CA MET A 219 19.40 5.66 -10.22
C MET A 219 20.80 5.97 -9.70
N PHE A 220 21.41 5.06 -8.91
CA PHE A 220 22.80 5.25 -8.45
C PHE A 220 23.77 5.39 -9.61
N ASN A 221 23.60 4.59 -10.66
CA ASN A 221 24.45 4.66 -11.85
C ASN A 221 24.31 5.99 -12.64
N LEU A 222 23.29 6.80 -12.36
CA LEU A 222 23.16 8.16 -12.92
C LEU A 222 23.89 9.22 -12.10
N LEU A 223 24.30 8.92 -10.86
CA LEU A 223 25.03 9.89 -10.05
C LEU A 223 26.42 10.14 -10.65
N PRO A 224 26.88 11.41 -10.71
CA PRO A 224 28.19 11.77 -11.29
C PRO A 224 29.34 11.43 -10.31
N LEU A 225 29.40 10.19 -9.85
CA LEU A 225 30.39 9.68 -8.89
C LEU A 225 31.23 8.57 -9.53
N LEU A 226 32.55 8.69 -9.51
CA LEU A 226 33.45 7.59 -9.87
C LEU A 226 33.44 6.55 -8.73
N PRO A 227 33.37 5.24 -9.02
CA PRO A 227 33.49 4.55 -10.33
C PRO A 227 32.15 4.21 -11.02
N LEU A 228 31.06 4.94 -10.78
CA LEU A 228 29.74 4.69 -11.37
C LEU A 228 29.68 5.17 -12.83
N ASP A 229 28.75 4.60 -13.62
CA ASP A 229 28.56 4.95 -15.05
C ASP A 229 28.30 6.46 -15.24
N GLY A 230 27.54 7.08 -14.33
CA GLY A 230 27.28 8.53 -14.35
C GLY A 230 28.54 9.37 -14.17
N GLY A 231 29.53 8.89 -13.41
CA GLY A 231 30.84 9.55 -13.29
C GLY A 231 31.63 9.53 -14.59
N HIS A 232 31.65 8.41 -15.31
CA HIS A 232 32.27 8.31 -16.62
C HIS A 232 31.59 9.22 -17.66
N MET A 233 30.22 9.29 -17.62
CA MET A 233 29.49 10.23 -18.48
C MET A 233 29.81 11.69 -18.16
N ALA A 234 29.93 12.05 -16.88
CA ALA A 234 30.27 13.42 -16.47
C ALA A 234 31.68 13.84 -16.96
N VAL A 235 32.64 12.93 -16.86
CA VAL A 235 34.02 13.17 -17.42
C VAL A 235 33.97 13.32 -18.93
N ALA A 236 33.26 12.44 -19.65
CA ALA A 236 33.17 12.49 -21.11
C ALA A 236 32.44 13.75 -21.66
N VAL A 237 31.62 14.42 -20.85
CA VAL A 237 30.98 15.69 -21.22
C VAL A 237 31.86 16.91 -20.88
N ALA A 238 32.80 16.76 -19.94
CA ALA A 238 33.70 17.83 -19.50
C ALA A 238 34.98 17.94 -20.36
N ASP A 239 35.32 16.88 -21.10
CA ASP A 239 36.40 16.83 -22.11
C ASP A 239 35.90 17.34 -23.48
#